data_2bdcea3f5f505a7fd90f1b12fd69d66f
#
_entry.id   2bdcea3f5f505a7fd90f1b12fd69d66f
#
_cell.length_a   1.000
_cell.length_b   1.000
_cell.length_c   1.000
_cell.angle_alpha   90.00
_cell.angle_beta   90.00
_cell.angle_gamma   90.00
#
_symmetry.space_group_name_H-M   'P 1'
#
loop_
_entity.id
_entity.type
_entity.pdbx_description
1 polymer ?
#
loop_
_entity_poly.entity_id
_entity_poly.type
_entity_poly.pdbx_seq_one_letter_code
_entity_poly.pdbx_strand_id
1 'polypeptide(L)'
;MIDIKFLRENPDVVKENIKKKFQDKKLPLVDEVIELDAKSRAAKQEADDLRAKRNQLSKQIGGLMKEGKKQEAEAVKAQVAEFAERLTELEEQEKTYAEQVTKDMMMIPNMIDPSVPIGPDDSCNVEIEKFGEPVVPDFEIPYHTDIMNRFDGIDLDAAGKVAGNGFYYLMGDIARLHSAVISYARDFMIDRGFTYCVPPFMIRSNVVTGVMSFEEMDAMMYKIEGEDLYLIGTSEHSMIGKFIDTINEEEKLPYTLTSYSPCFRKEKGAHGIEERGVYRIHQFEKQEMIVVCKPEESKMWYDKLWQNTVDLFRSMDIPVRTLECCSGDLADLKVKSCDVEAWSPRQKKYFEVGSCSNLSDAQARRLKIRVKGADGTKYFAHTLNNTVVAPPRMLIAFLENNLNEDGSVNIPTVLQPYMGGKTKLTPKH
;
A
#
# COMPACT_ATOMS: atom_id res chain seq x y z
N MET A 1 -8.17 5.72 -5.27
CA MET A 1 -9.49 6.18 -5.77
C MET A 1 -9.24 6.94 -7.06
N ILE A 2 -9.95 6.61 -8.13
CA ILE A 2 -9.86 7.35 -9.40
C ILE A 2 -10.52 8.73 -9.31
N ASP A 3 -10.32 9.58 -10.32
CA ASP A 3 -10.97 10.88 -10.40
C ASP A 3 -12.47 10.73 -10.73
N ILE A 4 -13.36 11.31 -9.92
CA ILE A 4 -14.80 11.27 -10.17
C ILE A 4 -15.20 11.98 -11.46
N LYS A 5 -14.48 13.03 -11.86
CA LYS A 5 -14.70 13.72 -13.12
C LYS A 5 -14.39 12.79 -14.29
N PHE A 6 -13.25 12.08 -14.22
CA PHE A 6 -12.89 11.08 -15.22
C PHE A 6 -13.96 9.98 -15.34
N LEU A 7 -14.44 9.46 -14.19
CA LEU A 7 -15.50 8.44 -14.17
C LEU A 7 -16.78 8.93 -14.84
N ARG A 8 -17.22 10.16 -14.56
CA ARG A 8 -18.43 10.75 -15.18
C ARG A 8 -18.28 10.92 -16.68
N GLU A 9 -17.11 11.37 -17.13
CA GLU A 9 -16.85 11.65 -18.55
C GLU A 9 -16.57 10.37 -19.35
N ASN A 10 -16.11 9.29 -18.69
CA ASN A 10 -15.64 8.06 -19.32
C ASN A 10 -16.15 6.79 -18.62
N PRO A 11 -17.47 6.64 -18.36
CA PRO A 11 -17.98 5.50 -17.58
C PRO A 11 -17.70 4.16 -18.24
N ASP A 12 -17.77 4.07 -19.56
CA ASP A 12 -17.51 2.82 -20.29
C ASP A 12 -16.05 2.38 -20.19
N VAL A 13 -15.12 3.35 -20.17
CA VAL A 13 -13.69 3.07 -19.98
C VAL A 13 -13.42 2.50 -18.60
N VAL A 14 -14.09 3.04 -17.57
CA VAL A 14 -13.99 2.53 -16.20
C VAL A 14 -14.59 1.13 -16.09
N LYS A 15 -15.76 0.90 -16.69
CA LYS A 15 -16.39 -0.44 -16.74
C LYS A 15 -15.51 -1.46 -17.46
N GLU A 16 -14.88 -1.08 -18.57
CA GLU A 16 -13.94 -1.95 -19.28
C GLU A 16 -12.72 -2.28 -18.43
N ASN A 17 -12.19 -1.32 -17.67
CA ASN A 17 -11.10 -1.56 -16.73
C ASN A 17 -11.49 -2.54 -15.62
N ILE A 18 -12.70 -2.43 -15.07
CA ILE A 18 -13.25 -3.38 -14.08
C ILE A 18 -13.30 -4.80 -14.65
N LYS A 19 -13.74 -4.96 -15.90
CA LYS A 19 -13.76 -6.26 -16.60
C LYS A 19 -12.34 -6.81 -16.81
N LYS A 20 -11.39 -5.97 -17.23
CA LYS A 20 -9.99 -6.36 -17.37
C LYS A 20 -9.37 -6.84 -16.07
N LYS A 21 -9.86 -6.35 -14.93
CA LYS A 21 -9.47 -6.83 -13.59
C LYS A 21 -10.29 -8.02 -13.09
N PHE A 22 -11.17 -8.58 -13.90
CA PHE A 22 -12.05 -9.71 -13.54
C PHE A 22 -12.92 -9.45 -12.29
N GLN A 23 -13.39 -8.20 -12.14
CA GLN A 23 -14.16 -7.75 -10.98
C GLN A 23 -15.58 -7.34 -11.37
N ASP A 24 -16.25 -8.09 -12.24
CA ASP A 24 -17.57 -7.76 -12.82
C ASP A 24 -18.64 -7.41 -11.79
N LYS A 25 -18.53 -7.97 -10.58
CA LYS A 25 -19.40 -7.63 -9.43
C LYS A 25 -19.41 -6.14 -9.08
N LYS A 26 -18.37 -5.40 -9.47
CA LYS A 26 -18.22 -3.95 -9.21
C LYS A 26 -18.77 -3.05 -10.33
N LEU A 27 -19.21 -3.62 -11.46
CA LEU A 27 -19.75 -2.84 -12.59
C LEU A 27 -20.91 -1.92 -12.19
N PRO A 28 -21.92 -2.36 -11.37
CA PRO A 28 -23.02 -1.49 -10.98
C PRO A 28 -22.60 -0.24 -10.21
N LEU A 29 -21.46 -0.27 -9.49
CA LEU A 29 -20.97 0.87 -8.72
C LEU A 29 -20.70 2.10 -9.58
N VAL A 30 -20.34 1.92 -10.86
CA VAL A 30 -20.08 3.03 -11.79
C VAL A 30 -21.33 3.85 -12.01
N ASP A 31 -22.45 3.19 -12.29
CA ASP A 31 -23.74 3.87 -12.55
C ASP A 31 -24.29 4.46 -11.24
N GLU A 32 -24.17 3.75 -10.12
CA GLU A 32 -24.56 4.23 -8.79
C GLU A 32 -23.82 5.51 -8.39
N VAL A 33 -22.51 5.56 -8.58
CA VAL A 33 -21.70 6.75 -8.33
C VAL A 33 -22.18 7.94 -9.18
N ILE A 34 -22.44 7.71 -10.48
CA ILE A 34 -22.91 8.79 -11.39
C ILE A 34 -24.26 9.33 -10.91
N GLU A 35 -25.20 8.45 -10.55
CA GLU A 35 -26.53 8.83 -10.08
C GLU A 35 -26.45 9.62 -8.76
N LEU A 36 -25.71 9.09 -7.77
CA LEU A 36 -25.56 9.72 -6.45
C LEU A 36 -24.81 11.05 -6.52
N ASP A 37 -23.76 11.14 -7.35
CA ASP A 37 -23.03 12.39 -7.59
C ASP A 37 -23.93 13.45 -8.24
N ALA A 38 -24.80 13.06 -9.17
CA ALA A 38 -25.77 13.95 -9.78
C ALA A 38 -26.77 14.47 -8.72
N LYS A 39 -27.28 13.58 -7.84
CA LYS A 39 -28.18 13.97 -6.72
C LYS A 39 -27.48 14.89 -5.73
N SER A 40 -26.24 14.60 -5.36
CA SER A 40 -25.44 15.44 -4.46
C SER A 40 -25.24 16.85 -5.03
N ARG A 41 -24.86 16.94 -6.31
CA ARG A 41 -24.67 18.24 -6.98
C ARG A 41 -25.99 19.02 -7.13
N ALA A 42 -27.11 18.35 -7.40
CA ALA A 42 -28.42 18.97 -7.47
C ALA A 42 -28.86 19.53 -6.10
N ALA A 43 -28.71 18.75 -5.01
CA ALA A 43 -29.00 19.19 -3.66
C ALA A 43 -28.15 20.40 -3.25
N LYS A 44 -26.87 20.38 -3.59
CA LYS A 44 -25.95 21.50 -3.35
C LYS A 44 -26.37 22.75 -4.11
N GLN A 45 -26.70 22.64 -5.39
CA GLN A 45 -27.13 23.77 -6.21
C GLN A 45 -28.41 24.38 -5.65
N GLU A 46 -29.43 23.55 -5.30
CA GLU A 46 -30.67 24.04 -4.70
C GLU A 46 -30.40 24.75 -3.37
N ALA A 47 -29.52 24.18 -2.53
CA ALA A 47 -29.14 24.81 -1.26
C ALA A 47 -28.45 26.18 -1.46
N ASP A 48 -27.56 26.29 -2.44
CA ASP A 48 -26.87 27.55 -2.75
C ASP A 48 -27.85 28.61 -3.29
N ASP A 49 -28.81 28.23 -4.14
CA ASP A 49 -29.85 29.09 -4.63
C ASP A 49 -30.79 29.60 -3.52
N LEU A 50 -31.15 28.69 -2.58
CA LEU A 50 -31.95 29.05 -1.40
C LEU A 50 -31.20 29.97 -0.44
N ARG A 51 -29.91 29.75 -0.23
CA ARG A 51 -29.05 30.65 0.59
C ARG A 51 -29.03 32.05 -0.01
N ALA A 52 -28.87 32.17 -1.32
CA ALA A 52 -28.91 33.46 -2.02
C ALA A 52 -30.27 34.16 -1.86
N LYS A 53 -31.39 33.45 -2.08
CA LYS A 53 -32.76 33.98 -1.88
C LYS A 53 -32.99 34.38 -0.43
N ARG A 54 -32.62 33.55 0.55
CA ARG A 54 -32.73 33.85 1.97
C ARG A 54 -31.98 35.13 2.35
N ASN A 55 -30.78 35.33 1.85
CA ASN A 55 -29.98 36.52 2.11
C ASN A 55 -30.62 37.76 1.51
N GLN A 56 -31.25 37.65 0.34
CA GLN A 56 -32.01 38.74 -0.31
C GLN A 56 -33.26 39.14 0.50
N LEU A 57 -34.07 38.16 0.91
CA LEU A 57 -35.27 38.38 1.71
C LEU A 57 -34.92 38.92 3.09
N SER A 58 -33.85 38.47 3.73
CA SER A 58 -33.39 39.00 5.03
C SER A 58 -33.05 40.49 4.93
N LYS A 59 -32.51 40.97 3.83
CA LYS A 59 -32.28 42.41 3.59
C LYS A 59 -33.61 43.19 3.43
N GLN A 60 -34.62 42.58 2.79
CA GLN A 60 -35.94 43.20 2.58
C GLN A 60 -36.68 43.39 3.92
N ILE A 61 -36.57 42.43 4.85
CA ILE A 61 -37.17 42.55 6.22
C ILE A 61 -36.70 43.83 6.89
N GLY A 62 -35.41 44.14 6.85
CA GLY A 62 -34.87 45.39 7.42
C GLY A 62 -35.43 46.65 6.80
N GLY A 63 -35.69 46.65 5.49
CA GLY A 63 -36.34 47.76 4.75
C GLY A 63 -37.81 47.92 5.14
N LEU A 64 -38.58 46.84 5.11
CA LEU A 64 -40.01 46.82 5.44
C LEU A 64 -40.27 47.25 6.93
N MET A 65 -39.40 46.84 7.83
CA MET A 65 -39.48 47.26 9.23
C MET A 65 -39.23 48.75 9.39
N LYS A 66 -38.30 49.34 8.67
CA LYS A 66 -38.05 50.79 8.65
C LYS A 66 -39.21 51.60 8.06
N GLU A 67 -39.90 51.01 7.08
CA GLU A 67 -41.10 51.62 6.44
C GLU A 67 -42.39 51.42 7.25
N GLY A 68 -42.35 50.74 8.40
CA GLY A 68 -43.50 50.44 9.25
C GLY A 68 -44.43 49.33 8.74
N LYS A 69 -44.08 48.62 7.69
CA LYS A 69 -44.88 47.56 7.02
C LYS A 69 -44.74 46.21 7.73
N LYS A 70 -45.21 46.15 9.00
CA LYS A 70 -45.02 44.99 9.88
C LYS A 70 -45.62 43.68 9.34
N GLN A 71 -46.81 43.72 8.73
CA GLN A 71 -47.46 42.51 8.16
C GLN A 71 -46.67 41.92 7.00
N GLU A 72 -46.18 42.78 6.11
CA GLU A 72 -45.34 42.33 5.00
C GLU A 72 -44.00 41.75 5.50
N ALA A 73 -43.39 42.36 6.53
CA ALA A 73 -42.17 41.88 7.16
C ALA A 73 -42.36 40.49 7.84
N GLU A 74 -43.52 40.24 8.49
CA GLU A 74 -43.83 38.93 9.05
C GLU A 74 -44.07 37.86 7.97
N ALA A 75 -44.68 38.17 6.86
CA ALA A 75 -44.81 37.23 5.72
C ALA A 75 -43.44 36.85 5.16
N VAL A 76 -42.52 37.79 5.00
CA VAL A 76 -41.14 37.52 4.53
C VAL A 76 -40.36 36.71 5.57
N LYS A 77 -40.55 36.96 6.89
CA LYS A 77 -39.93 36.12 7.93
C LYS A 77 -40.40 34.68 7.88
N ALA A 78 -41.69 34.43 7.61
CA ALA A 78 -42.23 33.07 7.43
C ALA A 78 -41.56 32.32 6.26
N GLN A 79 -41.39 33.02 5.11
CA GLN A 79 -40.65 32.45 3.94
C GLN A 79 -39.16 32.15 4.31
N VAL A 80 -38.50 33.02 5.05
CA VAL A 80 -37.13 32.81 5.51
C VAL A 80 -37.04 31.60 6.42
N ALA A 81 -38.04 31.37 7.29
CA ALA A 81 -38.10 30.17 8.13
C ALA A 81 -38.28 28.89 7.33
N GLU A 82 -39.21 28.87 6.33
CA GLU A 82 -39.39 27.75 5.45
C GLU A 82 -38.10 27.40 4.66
N PHE A 83 -37.38 28.40 4.19
CA PHE A 83 -36.09 28.18 3.52
C PHE A 83 -35.04 27.60 4.48
N ALA A 84 -35.06 27.95 5.77
CA ALA A 84 -34.15 27.39 6.74
C ALA A 84 -34.35 25.88 6.96
N GLU A 85 -35.61 25.43 7.05
CA GLU A 85 -35.96 24.00 7.15
C GLU A 85 -35.50 23.25 5.91
N ARG A 86 -35.86 23.76 4.71
CA ARG A 86 -35.47 23.14 3.45
C ARG A 86 -33.95 23.09 3.25
N LEU A 87 -33.21 24.10 3.69
CA LEU A 87 -31.75 24.13 3.65
C LEU A 87 -31.16 23.02 4.52
N THR A 88 -31.69 22.80 5.71
CA THR A 88 -31.23 21.72 6.62
C THR A 88 -31.43 20.35 5.96
N GLU A 89 -32.59 20.10 5.34
CA GLU A 89 -32.84 18.85 4.61
C GLU A 89 -31.86 18.64 3.43
N LEU A 90 -31.62 19.69 2.66
CA LEU A 90 -30.71 19.61 1.50
C LEU A 90 -29.27 19.40 1.90
N GLU A 91 -28.82 20.05 2.98
CA GLU A 91 -27.47 19.86 3.54
C GLU A 91 -27.26 18.42 4.03
N GLU A 92 -28.27 17.83 4.67
CA GLU A 92 -28.22 16.44 5.12
C GLU A 92 -28.23 15.46 3.91
N GLN A 93 -29.07 15.73 2.90
CA GLN A 93 -29.10 14.94 1.67
C GLN A 93 -27.77 15.03 0.92
N GLU A 94 -27.22 16.23 0.72
CA GLU A 94 -25.91 16.44 0.08
C GLU A 94 -24.82 15.62 0.81
N LYS A 95 -24.79 15.74 2.15
CA LYS A 95 -23.83 15.01 2.97
C LYS A 95 -23.96 13.50 2.79
N THR A 96 -25.18 12.97 2.89
CA THR A 96 -25.45 11.53 2.75
C THR A 96 -25.03 11.01 1.39
N TYR A 97 -25.39 11.72 0.30
CA TYR A 97 -24.99 11.34 -1.06
C TYR A 97 -23.48 11.42 -1.24
N ALA A 98 -22.81 12.47 -0.75
CA ALA A 98 -21.38 12.65 -0.87
C ALA A 98 -20.59 11.55 -0.11
N GLU A 99 -21.08 11.16 1.07
CA GLU A 99 -20.47 10.07 1.85
C GLU A 99 -20.61 8.72 1.11
N GLN A 100 -21.78 8.42 0.53
CA GLN A 100 -21.98 7.19 -0.24
C GLN A 100 -21.15 7.19 -1.52
N VAL A 101 -21.12 8.29 -2.28
CA VAL A 101 -20.24 8.47 -3.45
C VAL A 101 -18.79 8.19 -3.09
N THR A 102 -18.31 8.74 -1.97
CA THR A 102 -16.93 8.52 -1.53
C THR A 102 -16.68 7.04 -1.24
N LYS A 103 -17.60 6.38 -0.55
CA LYS A 103 -17.50 4.95 -0.22
C LYS A 103 -17.47 4.08 -1.48
N ASP A 104 -18.37 4.33 -2.44
CA ASP A 104 -18.45 3.55 -3.67
C ASP A 104 -17.22 3.79 -4.57
N MET A 105 -16.76 5.04 -4.67
CA MET A 105 -15.52 5.39 -5.36
C MET A 105 -14.29 4.70 -4.76
N MET A 106 -14.28 4.43 -3.45
CA MET A 106 -13.19 3.70 -2.80
C MET A 106 -13.22 2.19 -3.11
N MET A 107 -14.36 1.64 -3.56
CA MET A 107 -14.48 0.25 -3.99
C MET A 107 -14.17 0.04 -5.47
N ILE A 108 -14.26 1.10 -6.29
CA ILE A 108 -13.89 1.04 -7.72
C ILE A 108 -12.37 0.95 -7.84
N PRO A 109 -11.83 -0.07 -8.56
CA PRO A 109 -10.39 -0.24 -8.71
C PRO A 109 -9.76 0.90 -9.53
N ASN A 110 -8.46 1.13 -9.30
CA ASN A 110 -7.68 2.08 -10.09
C ASN A 110 -7.57 1.64 -11.55
N MET A 111 -7.32 2.59 -12.44
CA MET A 111 -7.09 2.31 -13.86
C MET A 111 -5.74 1.62 -14.03
N ILE A 112 -5.72 0.45 -14.69
CA ILE A 112 -4.46 -0.26 -14.95
C ILE A 112 -3.66 0.44 -16.04
N ASP A 113 -2.34 0.36 -15.93
CA ASP A 113 -1.43 0.83 -16.99
C ASP A 113 -1.65 0.01 -18.27
N PRO A 114 -1.61 0.63 -19.47
CA PRO A 114 -1.81 -0.10 -20.73
C PRO A 114 -0.83 -1.24 -21.00
N SER A 115 0.33 -1.24 -20.34
CA SER A 115 1.35 -2.30 -20.48
C SER A 115 1.08 -3.52 -19.60
N VAL A 116 0.10 -3.47 -18.70
CA VAL A 116 -0.23 -4.59 -17.79
C VAL A 116 -0.80 -5.77 -18.58
N PRO A 117 -0.24 -6.99 -18.43
CA PRO A 117 -0.80 -8.19 -19.03
C PRO A 117 -2.22 -8.45 -18.54
N ILE A 118 -3.10 -8.91 -19.43
CA ILE A 118 -4.47 -9.25 -19.07
C ILE A 118 -4.55 -10.73 -18.71
N GLY A 119 -4.99 -11.03 -17.51
CA GLY A 119 -5.15 -12.40 -17.01
C GLY A 119 -5.94 -12.44 -15.70
N PRO A 120 -6.62 -13.56 -15.38
CA PRO A 120 -7.53 -13.65 -14.24
C PRO A 120 -6.83 -13.75 -12.88
N ASP A 121 -5.62 -14.29 -12.81
CA ASP A 121 -4.88 -14.58 -11.58
C ASP A 121 -3.36 -14.63 -11.81
N ASP A 122 -2.60 -14.88 -10.75
CA ASP A 122 -1.13 -14.90 -10.71
C ASP A 122 -0.49 -15.88 -11.71
N SER A 123 -1.19 -16.92 -12.17
CA SER A 123 -0.70 -17.84 -13.20
C SER A 123 -0.47 -17.16 -14.56
N CYS A 124 -1.05 -15.98 -14.75
CA CYS A 124 -0.91 -15.16 -15.96
C CYS A 124 0.15 -14.05 -15.81
N ASN A 125 0.88 -14.01 -14.71
CA ASN A 125 1.99 -13.09 -14.53
C ASN A 125 3.12 -13.40 -15.50
N VAL A 126 3.81 -12.37 -16.01
CA VAL A 126 4.78 -12.49 -17.08
C VAL A 126 6.20 -12.28 -16.58
N GLU A 127 7.07 -13.27 -16.75
CA GLU A 127 8.50 -13.12 -16.47
C GLU A 127 9.11 -12.09 -17.42
N ILE A 128 9.77 -11.06 -16.84
CA ILE A 128 10.40 -9.98 -17.60
C ILE A 128 11.88 -10.28 -17.79
N GLU A 129 12.61 -10.53 -16.69
CA GLU A 129 14.06 -10.69 -16.73
C GLU A 129 14.56 -11.55 -15.58
N LYS A 130 15.66 -12.29 -15.81
CA LYS A 130 16.41 -13.03 -14.80
C LYS A 130 17.75 -12.37 -14.54
N PHE A 131 18.14 -12.35 -13.28
CA PHE A 131 19.41 -11.77 -12.81
C PHE A 131 20.19 -12.82 -12.03
N GLY A 132 21.33 -13.21 -12.55
CA GLY A 132 22.17 -14.30 -12.02
C GLY A 132 21.69 -15.69 -12.45
N GLU A 133 22.62 -16.62 -12.44
CA GLU A 133 22.38 -18.00 -12.86
C GLU A 133 21.83 -18.81 -11.68
N PRO A 134 20.67 -19.47 -11.83
CA PRO A 134 20.15 -20.35 -10.81
C PRO A 134 21.02 -21.62 -10.73
N VAL A 135 21.51 -21.93 -9.54
CA VAL A 135 22.34 -23.11 -9.29
C VAL A 135 21.56 -24.11 -8.44
N VAL A 136 21.66 -25.39 -8.77
CA VAL A 136 21.19 -26.51 -7.94
C VAL A 136 22.43 -27.32 -7.56
N PRO A 137 22.81 -27.40 -6.28
CA PRO A 137 23.96 -28.16 -5.84
C PRO A 137 23.72 -29.66 -5.99
N ASP A 138 24.80 -30.46 -5.99
CA ASP A 138 24.76 -31.93 -6.11
C ASP A 138 24.36 -32.64 -4.80
N PHE A 139 24.06 -31.87 -3.72
CA PHE A 139 23.58 -32.40 -2.46
C PHE A 139 22.16 -31.95 -2.15
N GLU A 140 21.47 -32.69 -1.29
CA GLU A 140 20.11 -32.38 -0.87
C GLU A 140 20.10 -31.15 0.07
N ILE A 141 19.28 -30.16 -0.26
CA ILE A 141 19.06 -28.99 0.58
C ILE A 141 17.89 -29.28 1.52
N PRO A 142 18.10 -29.27 2.85
CA PRO A 142 17.03 -29.47 3.82
C PRO A 142 16.04 -28.31 3.81
N TYR A 143 14.89 -28.52 4.45
CA TYR A 143 13.93 -27.45 4.67
C TYR A 143 14.55 -26.33 5.53
N HIS A 144 14.18 -25.09 5.30
CA HIS A 144 14.83 -23.95 5.95
C HIS A 144 14.82 -24.00 7.48
N THR A 145 13.75 -24.55 8.10
CA THR A 145 13.72 -24.74 9.55
C THR A 145 14.71 -25.80 10.02
N ASP A 146 14.94 -26.85 9.21
CA ASP A 146 15.92 -27.88 9.55
C ASP A 146 17.34 -27.31 9.46
N ILE A 147 17.60 -26.45 8.48
CA ILE A 147 18.87 -25.72 8.40
C ILE A 147 19.04 -24.84 9.66
N MET A 148 18.02 -24.03 10.01
CA MET A 148 18.07 -23.16 11.18
C MET A 148 18.25 -23.94 12.50
N ASN A 149 17.61 -25.11 12.63
CA ASN A 149 17.74 -25.98 13.81
C ASN A 149 19.18 -26.46 14.01
N ARG A 150 19.96 -26.74 12.98
CA ARG A 150 21.37 -27.09 13.07
C ARG A 150 22.23 -26.02 13.74
N PHE A 151 21.73 -24.78 13.81
CA PHE A 151 22.37 -23.64 14.46
C PHE A 151 21.75 -23.31 15.85
N ASP A 152 20.78 -24.08 16.35
CA ASP A 152 19.87 -23.70 17.46
C ASP A 152 19.22 -22.32 17.19
N GLY A 153 18.91 -22.04 15.93
CA GLY A 153 18.57 -20.71 15.43
C GLY A 153 17.09 -20.39 15.38
N ILE A 154 16.21 -21.35 15.62
CA ILE A 154 14.75 -21.16 15.57
C ILE A 154 14.06 -22.01 16.65
N ASP A 155 12.98 -21.47 17.24
CA ASP A 155 12.08 -22.20 18.13
C ASP A 155 10.61 -21.85 17.82
N LEU A 156 9.98 -22.73 17.06
CA LEU A 156 8.57 -22.59 16.69
C LEU A 156 7.63 -23.12 17.78
N ASP A 157 8.08 -24.10 18.57
CA ASP A 157 7.28 -24.69 19.64
C ASP A 157 7.07 -23.72 20.79
N ALA A 158 8.13 -23.01 21.19
CA ALA A 158 8.01 -21.95 22.18
C ALA A 158 7.14 -20.78 21.66
N ALA A 159 7.31 -20.39 20.40
CA ALA A 159 6.48 -19.36 19.79
C ALA A 159 4.99 -19.75 19.77
N GLY A 160 4.69 -21.01 19.44
CA GLY A 160 3.34 -21.56 19.47
C GLY A 160 2.68 -21.48 20.85
N LYS A 161 3.44 -21.71 21.92
CA LYS A 161 2.97 -21.57 23.31
C LYS A 161 2.71 -20.14 23.73
N VAL A 162 3.51 -19.19 23.22
CA VAL A 162 3.47 -17.77 23.63
C VAL A 162 2.46 -16.98 22.83
N ALA A 163 2.39 -17.18 21.51
CA ALA A 163 1.63 -16.33 20.59
C ALA A 163 0.71 -17.09 19.62
N GLY A 164 0.86 -18.42 19.56
CA GLY A 164 0.16 -19.26 18.59
C GLY A 164 1.00 -19.57 17.35
N ASN A 165 0.40 -20.30 16.41
CA ASN A 165 1.06 -20.62 15.14
C ASN A 165 1.26 -19.35 14.29
N GLY A 166 2.27 -19.37 13.42
CA GLY A 166 2.58 -18.22 12.56
C GLY A 166 3.45 -17.15 13.23
N PHE A 167 4.07 -17.49 14.37
CA PHE A 167 5.11 -16.71 15.06
C PHE A 167 6.38 -17.54 15.19
N TYR A 168 7.49 -16.91 15.54
CA TYR A 168 8.78 -17.55 15.66
C TYR A 168 9.66 -16.89 16.73
N TYR A 169 10.59 -17.65 17.28
CA TYR A 169 11.81 -17.12 17.90
C TYR A 169 12.98 -17.41 16.97
N LEU A 170 13.77 -16.38 16.66
CA LEU A 170 15.09 -16.55 16.05
C LEU A 170 16.15 -16.37 17.14
N MET A 171 17.21 -17.15 17.08
CA MET A 171 18.25 -17.16 18.11
C MET A 171 19.65 -17.25 17.50
N GLY A 172 20.66 -16.88 18.28
CA GLY A 172 22.06 -17.05 17.94
C GLY A 172 22.47 -16.40 16.61
N ASP A 173 23.23 -17.17 15.84
CA ASP A 173 23.74 -16.67 14.54
C ASP A 173 22.63 -16.43 13.50
N ILE A 174 21.52 -17.16 13.58
CA ILE A 174 20.37 -16.94 12.67
C ILE A 174 19.68 -15.59 13.00
N ALA A 175 19.47 -15.28 14.28
CA ALA A 175 18.94 -13.98 14.70
C ALA A 175 19.89 -12.84 14.32
N ARG A 176 21.19 -13.05 14.44
CA ARG A 176 22.20 -12.09 14.02
C ARG A 176 22.16 -11.88 12.50
N LEU A 177 22.06 -12.96 11.71
CA LEU A 177 21.94 -12.87 10.25
C LEU A 177 20.69 -12.10 9.85
N HIS A 178 19.55 -12.35 10.49
CA HIS A 178 18.31 -11.59 10.29
C HIS A 178 18.54 -10.07 10.49
N SER A 179 19.16 -9.68 11.61
CA SER A 179 19.47 -8.28 11.90
C SER A 179 20.51 -7.69 10.96
N ALA A 180 21.50 -8.49 10.54
CA ALA A 180 22.54 -8.09 9.59
C ALA A 180 21.94 -7.75 8.23
N VAL A 181 21.01 -8.56 7.70
CA VAL A 181 20.32 -8.32 6.44
C VAL A 181 19.54 -7.00 6.48
N ILE A 182 18.81 -6.72 7.57
CA ILE A 182 18.06 -5.46 7.73
C ILE A 182 19.04 -4.28 7.82
N SER A 183 20.10 -4.38 8.60
CA SER A 183 21.08 -3.30 8.76
C SER A 183 21.77 -2.97 7.45
N TYR A 184 22.15 -3.99 6.69
CA TYR A 184 22.71 -3.83 5.37
C TYR A 184 21.71 -3.19 4.40
N ALA A 185 20.47 -3.67 4.37
CA ALA A 185 19.44 -3.12 3.49
C ALA A 185 19.13 -1.65 3.80
N ARG A 186 19.13 -1.27 5.08
CA ARG A 186 18.97 0.14 5.49
C ARG A 186 20.11 0.99 4.93
N ASP A 187 21.35 0.60 5.16
CA ASP A 187 22.53 1.36 4.74
C ASP A 187 22.62 1.41 3.19
N PHE A 188 22.31 0.30 2.53
CA PHE A 188 22.20 0.22 1.07
C PHE A 188 21.22 1.24 0.49
N MET A 189 20.07 1.46 1.14
CA MET A 189 19.09 2.45 0.68
C MET A 189 19.51 3.89 1.00
N ILE A 190 20.17 4.13 2.14
CA ILE A 190 20.73 5.44 2.49
C ILE A 190 21.78 5.83 1.46
N ASP A 191 22.67 4.92 1.08
CA ASP A 191 23.71 5.15 0.09
C ASP A 191 23.14 5.44 -1.32
N ARG A 192 21.90 5.00 -1.57
CA ARG A 192 21.14 5.32 -2.81
C ARG A 192 20.30 6.60 -2.72
N GLY A 193 20.50 7.39 -1.66
CA GLY A 193 19.86 8.70 -1.50
C GLY A 193 18.47 8.68 -0.90
N PHE A 194 18.03 7.55 -0.32
CA PHE A 194 16.76 7.49 0.41
C PHE A 194 16.94 8.02 1.84
N THR A 195 16.02 8.84 2.29
CA THR A 195 15.99 9.31 3.67
C THR A 195 15.45 8.20 4.57
N TYR A 196 16.28 7.75 5.53
CA TYR A 196 15.83 6.78 6.53
C TYR A 196 14.93 7.46 7.56
N CYS A 197 13.79 6.83 7.86
CA CYS A 197 12.88 7.29 8.89
C CYS A 197 12.38 6.13 9.76
N VAL A 198 12.03 6.44 11.00
CA VAL A 198 11.34 5.53 11.92
C VAL A 198 9.92 6.05 12.10
N PRO A 199 8.92 5.41 11.47
CA PRO A 199 7.53 5.86 11.50
C PRO A 199 6.78 5.27 12.70
N PRO A 200 5.57 5.76 13.02
CA PRO A 200 4.65 5.08 13.91
C PRO A 200 4.30 3.67 13.39
N PHE A 201 4.24 2.68 14.29
CA PHE A 201 3.86 1.30 13.95
C PHE A 201 2.37 1.02 14.17
N MET A 202 1.63 2.03 14.61
CA MET A 202 0.18 2.04 14.70
C MET A 202 -0.36 3.27 13.97
N ILE A 203 -1.43 3.10 13.21
CA ILE A 203 -2.04 4.15 12.39
C ILE A 203 -3.56 4.20 12.60
N ARG A 204 -4.16 5.35 12.35
CA ARG A 204 -5.61 5.55 12.45
C ARG A 204 -6.35 5.02 11.23
N SER A 205 -7.66 4.78 11.39
CA SER A 205 -8.53 4.25 10.34
C SER A 205 -8.53 5.09 9.06
N ASN A 206 -8.44 6.42 9.16
CA ASN A 206 -8.40 7.31 8.01
C ASN A 206 -7.10 7.17 7.19
N VAL A 207 -5.98 6.76 7.80
CA VAL A 207 -4.75 6.41 7.09
C VAL A 207 -4.89 5.04 6.45
N VAL A 208 -5.41 4.03 7.20
CA VAL A 208 -5.62 2.67 6.68
C VAL A 208 -6.45 2.70 5.41
N THR A 209 -7.62 3.33 5.45
CA THR A 209 -8.52 3.43 4.28
C THR A 209 -7.95 4.29 3.14
N GLY A 210 -6.96 5.11 3.44
CA GLY A 210 -6.22 5.88 2.44
C GLY A 210 -5.21 5.05 1.64
N VAL A 211 -4.59 4.05 2.28
CA VAL A 211 -3.46 3.30 1.69
C VAL A 211 -3.84 1.94 1.13
N MET A 212 -4.98 1.37 1.49
CA MET A 212 -5.44 0.07 1.02
C MET A 212 -6.94 0.02 0.76
N SER A 213 -7.43 -1.06 0.14
CA SER A 213 -8.85 -1.34 -0.03
C SER A 213 -9.50 -1.82 1.28
N PHE A 214 -10.83 -1.77 1.37
CA PHE A 214 -11.57 -2.30 2.53
C PHE A 214 -11.39 -3.81 2.67
N GLU A 215 -11.28 -4.53 1.56
CA GLU A 215 -11.08 -5.98 1.54
C GLU A 215 -9.70 -6.35 2.10
N GLU A 216 -8.65 -5.66 1.65
CA GLU A 216 -7.29 -5.82 2.19
C GLU A 216 -7.22 -5.47 3.68
N MET A 217 -7.91 -4.39 4.10
CA MET A 217 -7.98 -4.00 5.51
C MET A 217 -8.55 -5.11 6.39
N ASP A 218 -9.67 -5.74 6.00
CA ASP A 218 -10.28 -6.83 6.77
C ASP A 218 -9.40 -8.08 6.80
N ALA A 219 -8.77 -8.42 5.69
CA ALA A 219 -7.93 -9.59 5.55
C ALA A 219 -6.58 -9.46 6.31
N MET A 220 -6.03 -8.24 6.40
CA MET A 220 -4.66 -8.01 6.85
C MET A 220 -4.56 -7.37 8.23
N MET A 221 -5.37 -6.34 8.57
CA MET A 221 -5.06 -5.43 9.66
C MET A 221 -5.53 -5.92 11.03
N TYR A 222 -4.64 -5.90 12.02
CA TYR A 222 -5.00 -6.01 13.44
C TYR A 222 -5.46 -4.65 13.97
N LYS A 223 -6.64 -4.61 14.58
CA LYS A 223 -7.18 -3.42 15.26
C LYS A 223 -6.95 -3.52 16.76
N ILE A 224 -6.57 -2.40 17.40
CA ILE A 224 -6.52 -2.29 18.85
C ILE A 224 -7.94 -2.09 19.39
N GLU A 225 -8.33 -2.94 20.33
CA GLU A 225 -9.65 -2.87 20.95
C GLU A 225 -9.81 -1.56 21.76
N GLY A 226 -10.93 -0.88 21.57
CA GLY A 226 -11.23 0.39 22.27
C GLY A 226 -10.53 1.63 21.70
N GLU A 227 -9.65 1.47 20.68
CA GLU A 227 -8.89 2.57 20.10
C GLU A 227 -9.13 2.69 18.58
N ASP A 228 -8.99 3.90 18.03
CA ASP A 228 -8.89 4.09 16.58
C ASP A 228 -7.45 3.91 16.13
N LEU A 229 -6.88 2.72 16.39
CA LEU A 229 -5.52 2.36 16.03
C LEU A 229 -5.47 0.95 15.44
N TYR A 230 -4.60 0.80 14.45
CA TYR A 230 -4.32 -0.45 13.75
C TYR A 230 -2.81 -0.68 13.69
N LEU A 231 -2.37 -1.91 13.93
CA LEU A 231 -0.98 -2.30 13.70
C LEU A 231 -0.68 -2.29 12.21
N ILE A 232 0.45 -1.74 11.81
CA ILE A 232 0.82 -1.67 10.39
C ILE A 232 1.16 -3.06 9.83
N GLY A 233 0.74 -3.33 8.60
CA GLY A 233 1.16 -4.49 7.81
C GLY A 233 2.45 -4.25 7.02
N THR A 234 2.88 -3.00 6.93
CA THR A 234 4.10 -2.51 6.27
C THR A 234 4.35 -1.06 6.68
N SER A 235 5.61 -0.62 6.72
CA SER A 235 5.93 0.79 6.99
C SER A 235 5.49 1.75 5.86
N GLU A 236 5.20 1.24 4.67
CA GLU A 236 4.54 2.02 3.61
C GLU A 236 3.33 2.79 4.15
N HIS A 237 2.46 2.10 4.90
CA HIS A 237 1.24 2.69 5.44
C HIS A 237 1.51 3.97 6.24
N SER A 238 2.47 3.93 7.14
CA SER A 238 2.84 5.08 7.96
C SER A 238 3.63 6.12 7.17
N MET A 239 4.53 5.70 6.29
CA MET A 239 5.33 6.64 5.50
C MET A 239 4.48 7.44 4.52
N ILE A 240 3.51 6.80 3.85
CA ILE A 240 2.54 7.50 2.99
C ILE A 240 1.59 8.34 3.85
N GLY A 241 1.13 7.77 4.98
CA GLY A 241 0.28 8.48 5.95
C GLY A 241 0.89 9.77 6.51
N LYS A 242 2.23 9.90 6.53
CA LYS A 242 2.94 11.14 6.90
C LYS A 242 2.49 12.35 6.08
N PHE A 243 2.06 12.13 4.86
CA PHE A 243 1.66 13.18 3.93
C PHE A 243 0.15 13.47 3.92
N ILE A 244 -0.64 12.85 4.83
CA ILE A 244 -2.10 13.06 4.88
C ILE A 244 -2.45 14.54 4.99
N ASP A 245 -3.41 14.99 4.16
CA ASP A 245 -3.95 16.36 4.11
C ASP A 245 -2.87 17.46 3.98
N THR A 246 -1.85 17.20 3.16
CA THR A 246 -0.76 18.14 2.89
C THR A 246 -0.85 18.77 1.50
N ILE A 247 -0.27 19.97 1.38
CA ILE A 247 0.04 20.61 0.11
C ILE A 247 1.56 20.76 0.06
N ASN A 248 2.21 20.00 -0.80
CA ASN A 248 3.66 19.97 -0.95
C ASN A 248 4.09 20.91 -2.06
N GLU A 249 5.17 21.64 -1.87
CA GLU A 249 5.78 22.45 -2.93
C GLU A 249 6.46 21.51 -3.94
N GLU A 250 6.20 21.73 -5.23
CA GLU A 250 6.67 20.86 -6.33
C GLU A 250 8.20 20.73 -6.36
N GLU A 251 8.92 21.78 -6.01
CA GLU A 251 10.40 21.82 -5.98
C GLU A 251 11.02 20.86 -4.94
N LYS A 252 10.22 20.42 -3.94
CA LYS A 252 10.66 19.47 -2.91
C LYS A 252 10.49 18.01 -3.32
N LEU A 253 9.83 17.75 -4.43
CA LEU A 253 9.66 16.40 -4.95
C LEU A 253 10.89 15.95 -5.76
N PRO A 254 11.21 14.66 -5.77
CA PRO A 254 10.52 13.58 -5.09
C PRO A 254 10.90 13.46 -3.61
N TYR A 255 9.96 12.97 -2.78
CA TYR A 255 10.32 12.42 -1.46
C TYR A 255 10.63 10.94 -1.62
N THR A 256 11.84 10.55 -1.23
CA THR A 256 12.31 9.17 -1.23
C THR A 256 12.60 8.74 0.20
N LEU A 257 11.76 7.89 0.77
CA LEU A 257 11.88 7.43 2.14
C LEU A 257 12.11 5.93 2.21
N THR A 258 12.93 5.51 3.17
CA THR A 258 13.11 4.10 3.51
C THR A 258 12.95 3.90 5.02
N SER A 259 12.40 2.76 5.42
CA SER A 259 12.08 2.49 6.81
C SER A 259 12.19 1.02 7.13
N TYR A 260 12.75 0.72 8.30
CA TYR A 260 12.57 -0.54 8.97
C TYR A 260 11.30 -0.50 9.84
N SER A 261 10.53 -1.59 9.83
CA SER A 261 9.45 -1.78 10.80
C SER A 261 9.16 -3.25 11.06
N PRO A 262 8.60 -3.58 12.25
CA PRO A 262 7.78 -4.78 12.38
C PRO A 262 6.53 -4.62 11.49
N CYS A 263 6.02 -5.74 11.01
CA CYS A 263 4.83 -5.85 10.20
C CYS A 263 3.92 -6.91 10.81
N PHE A 264 2.62 -6.59 10.89
CA PHE A 264 1.62 -7.46 11.51
C PHE A 264 0.51 -7.75 10.51
N ARG A 265 0.27 -9.03 10.21
CA ARG A 265 -0.74 -9.44 9.24
C ARG A 265 -1.57 -10.60 9.76
N LYS A 266 -2.89 -10.50 9.65
CA LYS A 266 -3.81 -11.60 10.01
C LYS A 266 -3.68 -12.81 9.10
N GLU A 267 -3.18 -12.61 7.85
CA GLU A 267 -3.08 -13.66 6.82
C GLU A 267 -4.39 -14.43 6.61
N LYS A 268 -5.54 -13.76 6.76
CA LYS A 268 -6.86 -14.35 6.68
C LYS A 268 -7.16 -14.80 5.23
N GLY A 269 -7.49 -16.08 5.07
CA GLY A 269 -7.79 -16.65 3.75
C GLY A 269 -6.59 -17.08 2.93
N ALA A 270 -5.38 -16.95 3.48
CA ALA A 270 -4.18 -17.46 2.84
C ALA A 270 -4.07 -18.98 3.05
N HIS A 271 -4.10 -19.73 1.97
CA HIS A 271 -3.93 -21.18 1.96
C HIS A 271 -2.82 -21.55 0.97
N GLY A 272 -1.92 -22.46 1.34
CA GLY A 272 -0.84 -22.94 0.47
C GLY A 272 0.10 -23.94 1.12
N ILE A 273 0.89 -24.61 0.29
CA ILE A 273 1.79 -25.72 0.67
C ILE A 273 2.94 -25.28 1.58
N GLU A 274 3.27 -23.99 1.63
CA GLU A 274 4.39 -23.42 2.39
C GLU A 274 3.97 -22.78 3.73
N GLU A 275 2.96 -23.34 4.40
CA GLU A 275 2.48 -22.84 5.71
C GLU A 275 3.44 -23.15 6.86
N ARG A 276 4.44 -24.00 6.63
CA ARG A 276 5.44 -24.35 7.66
C ARG A 276 6.58 -23.32 7.71
N GLY A 277 7.15 -23.16 8.90
CA GLY A 277 8.33 -22.33 9.10
C GLY A 277 8.04 -20.84 9.10
N VAL A 278 8.84 -20.07 8.35
CA VAL A 278 8.80 -18.60 8.37
C VAL A 278 8.35 -17.98 7.05
N TYR A 279 7.82 -18.76 6.11
CA TYR A 279 7.39 -18.25 4.82
C TYR A 279 6.13 -17.37 4.93
N ARG A 280 5.13 -17.79 5.70
CA ARG A 280 3.87 -17.06 5.94
C ARG A 280 3.59 -16.98 7.44
N ILE A 281 3.68 -15.77 7.97
CA ILE A 281 3.70 -15.52 9.42
C ILE A 281 2.93 -14.24 9.74
N HIS A 282 2.41 -14.16 10.98
CA HIS A 282 1.61 -13.03 11.47
C HIS A 282 2.45 -11.81 11.86
N GLN A 283 3.70 -12.04 12.24
CA GLN A 283 4.63 -10.97 12.61
C GLN A 283 5.96 -11.22 11.91
N PHE A 284 6.46 -10.20 11.21
CA PHE A 284 7.77 -10.21 10.58
C PHE A 284 8.35 -8.81 10.55
N GLU A 285 9.56 -8.67 10.10
CA GLU A 285 10.25 -7.40 9.95
C GLU A 285 10.53 -7.12 8.48
N LYS A 286 10.54 -5.84 8.12
CA LYS A 286 10.75 -5.44 6.74
C LYS A 286 11.47 -4.09 6.65
N GLN A 287 12.42 -4.00 5.73
CA GLN A 287 12.90 -2.72 5.21
C GLN A 287 12.09 -2.40 3.97
N GLU A 288 11.46 -1.25 3.95
CA GLU A 288 10.58 -0.75 2.87
C GLU A 288 11.14 0.51 2.25
N MET A 289 10.75 0.80 1.01
CA MET A 289 11.01 2.07 0.34
C MET A 289 9.74 2.62 -0.27
N ILE A 290 9.56 3.94 -0.18
CA ILE A 290 8.47 4.66 -0.85
C ILE A 290 9.00 5.85 -1.64
N VAL A 291 8.21 6.24 -2.64
CA VAL A 291 8.42 7.49 -3.38
C VAL A 291 7.11 8.24 -3.47
N VAL A 292 7.17 9.55 -3.19
CA VAL A 292 6.10 10.51 -3.50
C VAL A 292 6.67 11.46 -4.55
N CYS A 293 6.12 11.46 -5.76
CA CYS A 293 6.70 12.14 -6.90
C CYS A 293 5.64 12.82 -7.78
N LYS A 294 6.13 13.53 -8.80
CA LYS A 294 5.28 14.05 -9.89
C LYS A 294 4.74 12.92 -10.76
N PRO A 295 3.57 13.10 -11.38
CA PRO A 295 2.98 12.09 -12.26
C PRO A 295 3.92 11.61 -13.38
N GLU A 296 4.63 12.53 -14.03
CA GLU A 296 5.56 12.24 -15.13
C GLU A 296 6.81 11.46 -14.72
N GLU A 297 7.16 11.47 -13.43
CA GLU A 297 8.31 10.75 -12.90
C GLU A 297 7.97 9.31 -12.46
N SER A 298 6.69 8.99 -12.40
CA SER A 298 6.17 7.75 -11.80
C SER A 298 6.75 6.48 -12.44
N LYS A 299 6.85 6.45 -13.77
CA LYS A 299 7.44 5.32 -14.49
C LYS A 299 8.92 5.13 -14.18
N MET A 300 9.70 6.20 -14.19
CA MET A 300 11.13 6.14 -13.87
C MET A 300 11.36 5.63 -12.45
N TRP A 301 10.57 6.11 -11.47
CA TRP A 301 10.68 5.65 -10.10
C TRP A 301 10.26 4.21 -9.92
N TYR A 302 9.23 3.75 -10.63
CA TYR A 302 8.83 2.35 -10.63
C TYR A 302 9.99 1.44 -11.06
N ASP A 303 10.65 1.77 -12.16
CA ASP A 303 11.78 1.02 -12.67
C ASP A 303 12.97 1.02 -11.68
N LYS A 304 13.26 2.16 -11.03
CA LYS A 304 14.31 2.24 -10.00
C LYS A 304 13.98 1.43 -8.73
N LEU A 305 12.72 1.39 -8.32
CA LEU A 305 12.35 0.72 -7.08
C LEU A 305 12.52 -0.80 -7.18
N TRP A 306 12.03 -1.44 -8.23
CA TRP A 306 12.23 -2.90 -8.35
C TRP A 306 13.71 -3.24 -8.60
N GLN A 307 14.45 -2.40 -9.33
CA GLN A 307 15.89 -2.58 -9.54
C GLN A 307 16.67 -2.53 -8.22
N ASN A 308 16.30 -1.68 -7.26
CA ASN A 308 16.94 -1.64 -5.95
C ASN A 308 16.86 -2.98 -5.22
N THR A 309 15.72 -3.65 -5.28
CA THR A 309 15.55 -4.98 -4.66
C THR A 309 16.38 -6.03 -5.40
N VAL A 310 16.36 -6.02 -6.73
CA VAL A 310 17.22 -6.90 -7.56
C VAL A 310 18.69 -6.72 -7.17
N ASP A 311 19.18 -5.49 -7.12
CA ASP A 311 20.58 -5.18 -6.81
C ASP A 311 20.97 -5.63 -5.40
N LEU A 312 20.06 -5.45 -4.42
CA LEU A 312 20.29 -5.91 -3.05
C LEU A 312 20.48 -7.43 -3.00
N PHE A 313 19.57 -8.19 -3.60
CA PHE A 313 19.65 -9.65 -3.63
C PHE A 313 20.89 -10.12 -4.40
N ARG A 314 21.18 -9.49 -5.53
CA ARG A 314 22.38 -9.81 -6.34
C ARG A 314 23.69 -9.51 -5.61
N SER A 315 23.72 -8.48 -4.76
CA SER A 315 24.90 -8.18 -3.93
C SER A 315 25.19 -9.26 -2.87
N MET A 316 24.20 -10.10 -2.59
CA MET A 316 24.31 -11.28 -1.70
C MET A 316 24.40 -12.60 -2.48
N ASP A 317 24.69 -12.55 -3.78
CA ASP A 317 24.83 -13.68 -4.69
C ASP A 317 23.57 -14.54 -4.85
N ILE A 318 22.38 -13.98 -4.56
CA ILE A 318 21.11 -14.69 -4.70
C ILE A 318 20.53 -14.39 -6.11
N PRO A 319 20.30 -15.43 -6.95
CA PRO A 319 19.61 -15.25 -8.23
C PRO A 319 18.17 -14.82 -8.01
N VAL A 320 17.71 -13.85 -8.82
CA VAL A 320 16.33 -13.35 -8.79
C VAL A 320 15.77 -13.21 -10.18
N ARG A 321 14.45 -13.12 -10.28
CA ARG A 321 13.75 -12.69 -11.50
C ARG A 321 12.73 -11.63 -11.18
N THR A 322 12.30 -10.90 -12.21
CA THR A 322 11.18 -9.96 -12.15
C THR A 322 9.98 -10.51 -12.86
N LEU A 323 8.80 -10.34 -12.28
CA LEU A 323 7.53 -10.86 -12.75
C LEU A 323 6.51 -9.73 -12.82
N GLU A 324 6.07 -9.35 -14.03
CA GLU A 324 5.01 -8.35 -14.18
C GLU A 324 3.66 -8.96 -13.83
N CYS A 325 2.97 -8.38 -12.84
CA CYS A 325 1.68 -8.85 -12.40
C CYS A 325 0.60 -8.56 -13.44
N CYS A 326 -0.27 -9.53 -13.71
CA CYS A 326 -1.40 -9.37 -14.61
C CYS A 326 -2.56 -8.61 -13.94
N SER A 327 -3.53 -8.22 -14.74
CA SER A 327 -4.65 -7.37 -14.30
C SER A 327 -5.51 -7.96 -13.19
N GLY A 328 -5.71 -9.28 -13.16
CA GLY A 328 -6.49 -9.96 -12.13
C GLY A 328 -5.76 -10.15 -10.80
N ASP A 329 -4.41 -10.13 -10.83
CA ASP A 329 -3.54 -10.21 -9.65
C ASP A 329 -3.26 -8.84 -9.01
N LEU A 330 -3.53 -7.74 -9.72
CA LEU A 330 -3.34 -6.39 -9.17
C LEU A 330 -4.35 -6.06 -8.07
N ALA A 331 -3.87 -5.66 -6.89
CA ALA A 331 -4.70 -5.03 -5.86
C ALA A 331 -5.40 -3.77 -6.39
N ASP A 332 -6.51 -3.38 -5.76
CA ASP A 332 -7.42 -2.35 -6.28
C ASP A 332 -6.78 -0.98 -6.50
N LEU A 333 -5.81 -0.60 -5.67
CA LEU A 333 -5.17 0.71 -5.77
C LEU A 333 -4.01 0.76 -6.76
N LYS A 334 -3.49 -0.39 -7.17
CA LYS A 334 -2.32 -0.48 -8.05
C LYS A 334 -2.70 -0.25 -9.51
N VAL A 335 -1.92 0.57 -10.21
CA VAL A 335 -1.99 0.69 -11.68
C VAL A 335 -1.05 -0.31 -12.36
N LYS A 336 0.05 -0.68 -11.68
CA LYS A 336 1.06 -1.60 -12.16
C LYS A 336 1.83 -2.19 -10.98
N SER A 337 2.23 -3.45 -11.07
CA SER A 337 3.04 -4.13 -10.06
C SER A 337 4.03 -5.09 -10.71
N CYS A 338 5.23 -5.15 -10.12
CA CYS A 338 6.28 -6.08 -10.51
C CYS A 338 6.77 -6.80 -9.25
N ASP A 339 6.66 -8.11 -9.23
CA ASP A 339 7.22 -8.91 -8.16
C ASP A 339 8.69 -9.22 -8.45
N VAL A 340 9.48 -9.19 -7.39
CA VAL A 340 10.85 -9.72 -7.40
C VAL A 340 10.80 -11.07 -6.70
N GLU A 341 11.25 -12.11 -7.39
CA GLU A 341 11.27 -13.47 -6.89
C GLU A 341 12.70 -13.98 -6.78
N ALA A 342 13.03 -14.64 -5.68
CA ALA A 342 14.34 -15.25 -5.44
C ALA A 342 14.33 -16.74 -5.80
N TRP A 343 15.46 -17.23 -6.26
CA TRP A 343 15.66 -18.64 -6.59
C TRP A 343 15.72 -19.52 -5.34
N SER A 344 14.94 -20.59 -5.31
CA SER A 344 15.03 -21.67 -4.34
C SER A 344 15.67 -22.91 -4.99
N PRO A 345 16.94 -23.22 -4.71
CA PRO A 345 17.58 -24.43 -5.20
C PRO A 345 16.91 -25.71 -4.71
N ARG A 346 16.33 -25.70 -3.49
CA ARG A 346 15.57 -26.82 -2.93
C ARG A 346 14.32 -27.14 -3.73
N GLN A 347 13.53 -26.09 -4.06
CA GLN A 347 12.27 -26.25 -4.79
C GLN A 347 12.47 -26.23 -6.30
N LYS A 348 13.65 -25.82 -6.79
CA LYS A 348 13.98 -25.62 -8.21
C LYS A 348 12.99 -24.66 -8.89
N LYS A 349 12.57 -23.62 -8.15
CA LYS A 349 11.66 -22.56 -8.60
C LYS A 349 11.97 -21.23 -7.93
N TYR A 350 11.44 -20.16 -8.49
CA TYR A 350 11.46 -18.84 -7.88
C TYR A 350 10.25 -18.66 -6.95
N PHE A 351 10.38 -17.82 -5.94
CA PHE A 351 9.29 -17.41 -5.03
C PHE A 351 9.42 -15.93 -4.68
N GLU A 352 8.29 -15.29 -4.43
CA GLU A 352 8.19 -13.86 -4.18
C GLU A 352 8.94 -13.45 -2.91
N VAL A 353 9.81 -12.43 -3.03
CA VAL A 353 10.55 -11.80 -1.93
C VAL A 353 10.30 -10.30 -1.83
N GLY A 354 9.66 -9.70 -2.80
CA GLY A 354 9.26 -8.31 -2.81
C GLY A 354 8.27 -8.00 -3.92
N SER A 355 7.44 -6.98 -3.73
CA SER A 355 6.45 -6.52 -4.70
C SER A 355 6.51 -5.01 -4.84
N CYS A 356 6.97 -4.56 -6.01
CA CYS A 356 7.03 -3.16 -6.39
C CYS A 356 5.67 -2.70 -6.92
N SER A 357 5.15 -1.59 -6.41
CA SER A 357 3.83 -1.09 -6.77
C SER A 357 3.87 0.36 -7.20
N ASN A 358 3.22 0.66 -8.32
CA ASN A 358 2.83 2.00 -8.71
C ASN A 358 1.33 2.17 -8.45
N LEU A 359 0.97 3.15 -7.63
CA LEU A 359 -0.42 3.41 -7.26
C LEU A 359 -0.96 4.69 -7.93
N SER A 360 -0.12 5.35 -8.75
CA SER A 360 -0.45 6.66 -9.33
C SER A 360 -0.97 7.63 -8.25
N ASP A 361 -2.07 8.30 -8.49
CA ASP A 361 -2.69 9.25 -7.56
C ASP A 361 -3.76 8.63 -6.62
N ALA A 362 -3.94 7.31 -6.61
CA ALA A 362 -5.02 6.66 -5.87
C ALA A 362 -4.96 6.91 -4.36
N GLN A 363 -3.78 6.71 -3.75
CA GLN A 363 -3.58 6.99 -2.33
C GLN A 363 -3.60 8.50 -2.06
N ALA A 364 -2.98 9.28 -2.94
CA ALA A 364 -2.91 10.73 -2.80
C ALA A 364 -4.31 11.38 -2.82
N ARG A 365 -5.24 10.87 -3.64
CA ARG A 365 -6.64 11.34 -3.63
C ARG A 365 -7.36 11.01 -2.33
N ARG A 366 -7.18 9.79 -1.80
CA ARG A 366 -7.79 9.36 -0.55
C ARG A 366 -7.24 10.14 0.65
N LEU A 367 -5.93 10.34 0.69
CA LEU A 367 -5.21 11.01 1.77
C LEU A 367 -5.07 12.53 1.56
N LYS A 368 -5.55 13.08 0.43
CA LYS A 368 -5.44 14.50 0.05
C LYS A 368 -4.00 14.99 -0.01
N ILE A 369 -3.10 14.19 -0.57
CA ILE A 369 -1.69 14.54 -0.79
C ILE A 369 -1.61 15.35 -2.07
N ARG A 370 -1.58 16.67 -1.94
CA ARG A 370 -1.57 17.61 -3.07
C ARG A 370 -0.19 18.21 -3.28
N VAL A 371 0.07 18.60 -4.50
CA VAL A 371 1.27 19.33 -4.91
C VAL A 371 0.84 20.67 -5.48
N LYS A 372 1.59 21.71 -5.14
CA LYS A 372 1.44 23.06 -5.70
C LYS A 372 2.59 23.32 -6.66
N GLY A 373 2.26 23.44 -7.93
CA GLY A 373 3.20 23.82 -8.98
C GLY A 373 3.65 25.27 -8.89
N ALA A 374 4.75 25.58 -9.57
CA ALA A 374 5.33 26.93 -9.62
C ALA A 374 4.35 27.98 -10.20
N ASP A 375 3.44 27.55 -11.08
CA ASP A 375 2.38 28.36 -11.67
C ASP A 375 1.14 28.53 -10.76
N GLY A 376 1.17 27.93 -9.57
CA GLY A 376 0.07 27.96 -8.60
C GLY A 376 -1.00 26.89 -8.84
N THR A 377 -0.88 26.07 -9.88
CA THR A 377 -1.78 24.92 -10.09
C THR A 377 -1.62 23.89 -8.97
N LYS A 378 -2.69 23.13 -8.69
CA LYS A 378 -2.69 22.06 -7.70
C LYS A 378 -3.07 20.74 -8.36
N TYR A 379 -2.30 19.71 -8.07
CA TYR A 379 -2.54 18.35 -8.53
C TYR A 379 -2.26 17.34 -7.42
N PHE A 380 -2.62 16.07 -7.62
CA PHE A 380 -2.31 14.99 -6.69
C PHE A 380 -0.95 14.37 -7.03
N ALA A 381 -0.15 14.10 -6.01
CA ALA A 381 1.11 13.37 -6.18
C ALA A 381 0.87 11.93 -6.63
N HIS A 382 1.86 11.30 -7.23
CA HIS A 382 1.91 9.86 -7.41
C HIS A 382 2.68 9.22 -6.25
N THR A 383 2.24 8.02 -5.84
CA THR A 383 2.89 7.24 -4.78
C THR A 383 3.31 5.88 -5.31
N LEU A 384 4.49 5.45 -4.88
CA LEU A 384 5.07 4.15 -5.22
C LEU A 384 5.70 3.54 -3.98
N ASN A 385 5.77 2.23 -3.94
CA ASN A 385 6.46 1.50 -2.88
C ASN A 385 7.10 0.23 -3.41
N ASN A 386 8.08 -0.27 -2.68
CA ASN A 386 8.63 -1.61 -2.85
C ASN A 386 9.27 -2.10 -1.56
N THR A 387 9.24 -3.39 -1.36
CA THR A 387 10.03 -4.07 -0.35
C THR A 387 11.51 -4.03 -0.71
N VAL A 388 12.35 -3.47 0.16
CA VAL A 388 13.81 -3.62 0.03
C VAL A 388 14.18 -5.05 0.37
N VAL A 389 13.80 -5.49 1.57
CA VAL A 389 13.94 -6.87 2.04
C VAL A 389 12.96 -7.17 3.16
N ALA A 390 12.41 -8.39 3.16
CA ALA A 390 11.65 -8.98 4.27
C ALA A 390 12.41 -10.24 4.72
N PRO A 391 13.17 -10.16 5.83
CA PRO A 391 14.09 -11.22 6.21
C PRO A 391 13.53 -12.63 6.27
N PRO A 392 12.29 -12.91 6.70
CA PRO A 392 11.83 -14.29 6.75
C PRO A 392 11.91 -15.02 5.43
N ARG A 393 11.36 -14.44 4.34
CA ARG A 393 11.49 -15.01 3.00
C ARG A 393 12.92 -14.89 2.47
N MET A 394 13.58 -13.76 2.75
CA MET A 394 14.98 -13.57 2.41
C MET A 394 15.87 -14.62 3.07
N LEU A 395 15.65 -14.97 4.36
CA LEU A 395 16.44 -16.01 5.05
C LEU A 395 16.27 -17.38 4.38
N ILE A 396 15.08 -17.73 3.89
CA ILE A 396 14.87 -18.96 3.12
C ILE A 396 15.78 -18.97 1.90
N ALA A 397 15.69 -17.92 1.06
CA ALA A 397 16.52 -17.82 -0.14
C ALA A 397 18.01 -17.80 0.21
N PHE A 398 18.39 -17.04 1.24
CA PHE A 398 19.77 -16.91 1.67
C PHE A 398 20.37 -18.25 2.12
N LEU A 399 19.68 -18.94 3.03
CA LEU A 399 20.15 -20.22 3.56
C LEU A 399 20.26 -21.28 2.47
N GLU A 400 19.28 -21.37 1.59
CA GLU A 400 19.30 -22.35 0.50
C GLU A 400 20.40 -22.07 -0.54
N ASN A 401 20.68 -20.81 -0.87
CA ASN A 401 21.70 -20.45 -1.88
C ASN A 401 23.13 -20.41 -1.33
N ASN A 402 23.31 -20.29 0.00
CA ASN A 402 24.63 -20.18 0.63
C ASN A 402 25.01 -21.41 1.48
N LEU A 403 24.19 -22.48 1.47
CA LEU A 403 24.45 -23.71 2.18
C LEU A 403 25.57 -24.51 1.50
N ASN A 404 26.48 -25.04 2.30
CA ASN A 404 27.50 -25.99 1.87
C ASN A 404 27.09 -27.42 2.24
N GLU A 405 27.71 -28.41 1.59
CA GLU A 405 27.47 -29.85 1.86
C GLU A 405 27.73 -30.23 3.31
N ASP A 406 28.71 -29.58 3.98
CA ASP A 406 29.04 -29.79 5.39
C ASP A 406 28.02 -29.13 6.35
N GLY A 407 26.95 -28.53 5.84
CA GLY A 407 25.91 -27.84 6.60
C GLY A 407 26.28 -26.43 7.04
N SER A 408 27.47 -25.94 6.75
CA SER A 408 27.87 -24.56 7.00
C SER A 408 27.19 -23.62 6.00
N VAL A 409 27.04 -22.34 6.35
CA VAL A 409 26.44 -21.32 5.50
C VAL A 409 27.43 -20.19 5.24
N ASN A 410 27.73 -19.91 3.98
CA ASN A 410 28.62 -18.82 3.60
C ASN A 410 27.98 -17.47 3.86
N ILE A 411 28.81 -16.49 4.29
CA ILE A 411 28.39 -15.10 4.49
C ILE A 411 28.99 -14.25 3.38
N PRO A 412 28.18 -13.72 2.45
CA PRO A 412 28.63 -12.82 1.41
C PRO A 412 29.39 -11.62 1.98
N THR A 413 30.36 -11.12 1.22
CA THR A 413 31.27 -10.04 1.66
C THR A 413 30.53 -8.82 2.19
N VAL A 414 29.42 -8.45 1.56
CA VAL A 414 28.60 -7.28 1.95
C VAL A 414 27.95 -7.41 3.33
N LEU A 415 27.73 -8.63 3.82
CA LEU A 415 27.15 -8.90 5.15
C LEU A 415 28.19 -9.13 6.25
N GLN A 416 29.45 -9.41 5.91
CA GLN A 416 30.50 -9.73 6.89
C GLN A 416 30.69 -8.62 7.94
N PRO A 417 30.70 -7.31 7.60
CA PRO A 417 30.78 -6.25 8.60
C PRO A 417 29.65 -6.31 9.66
N TYR A 418 28.44 -6.65 9.24
CA TYR A 418 27.28 -6.77 10.13
C TYR A 418 27.26 -8.10 10.93
N MET A 419 28.04 -9.07 10.48
CA MET A 419 28.22 -10.37 11.13
C MET A 419 29.49 -10.45 12.01
N GLY A 420 30.14 -9.30 12.29
CA GLY A 420 31.38 -9.24 13.08
C GLY A 420 32.58 -9.86 12.39
N GLY A 421 32.62 -9.77 11.06
CA GLY A 421 33.71 -10.29 10.23
C GLY A 421 33.59 -11.79 9.93
N LYS A 422 32.52 -12.49 10.35
CA LYS A 422 32.33 -13.91 10.02
C LYS A 422 32.17 -14.07 8.51
N THR A 423 32.93 -14.99 7.93
CA THR A 423 32.83 -15.37 6.51
C THR A 423 31.95 -16.60 6.30
N LYS A 424 31.68 -17.34 7.38
CA LYS A 424 30.91 -18.58 7.36
C LYS A 424 30.23 -18.79 8.72
N LEU A 425 29.04 -19.37 8.73
CA LEU A 425 28.38 -19.90 9.91
C LEU A 425 28.62 -21.40 9.96
N THR A 426 28.99 -21.90 11.13
CA THR A 426 29.23 -23.34 11.37
C THR A 426 28.07 -23.91 12.17
N PRO A 427 27.43 -25.01 11.73
CA PRO A 427 26.36 -25.64 12.49
C PRO A 427 26.89 -26.18 13.84
N LYS A 428 25.99 -26.30 14.81
CA LYS A 428 26.28 -26.86 16.12
C LYS A 428 26.03 -28.37 16.17
N HIS A 429 25.16 -28.85 15.26
CA HIS A 429 24.72 -30.24 15.19
C HIS A 429 24.79 -30.79 13.78
#